data_e1b13530a5acfe114864f2392582911f
#
_entry.id   e1b13530a5acfe114864f2392582911f
#
_cell.length_a   1.000
_cell.length_b   1.000
_cell.length_c   1.000
_cell.angle_alpha   90.00
_cell.angle_beta   90.00
_cell.angle_gamma   90.00
#
_symmetry.space_group_name_H-M   'P 1'
#
loop_
_entity.id
_entity.type
_entity.pdbx_description
1 polymer ?
#
loop_
_entity_poly.entity_id
_entity_poly.type
_entity_poly.pdbx_seq_one_letter_code
_entity_poly.pdbx_strand_id
1 'polypeptide(L)'
;MNRKTGQKILLTGIIFLLLFITGIPSAQAQPKTIILATTTSTQDSGLLDVLLPIFEKKTGYFVKTIAVGSGQAMAMGQKGEADVLLVHSPAAEKKFITENYGINRRLIMHNDYIIVGPAGDPAKIKRVKPTSVAFKKIASEKVLFISRGDNSGTHSKEREIWKAAGINPEGEKWYQQTGLGMGQTLNVAAEKKGYTLADRGTYLALKKNLNLDILVEGDAILLNIYHVIEVNPAKWAKVNAAGGKAFADFMVSKETQGIIKTFGIDKFGSPLFFPDAGKKEEELGK
;
A
#
# COMPACT_ATOMS: atom_id res chain seq x y z
N MET A 1 50.71 -92.62 -31.71
CA MET A 1 49.41 -92.47 -32.51
C MET A 1 48.48 -91.61 -31.67
N ASN A 2 48.14 -90.50 -32.23
CA ASN A 2 47.43 -89.35 -31.62
C ASN A 2 46.02 -89.63 -31.19
N ARG A 3 45.58 -89.10 -30.05
CA ARG A 3 44.25 -88.56 -29.90
C ARG A 3 44.23 -87.40 -28.91
N LYS A 4 43.97 -86.23 -29.46
CA LYS A 4 43.71 -84.98 -28.72
C LYS A 4 42.26 -84.99 -28.20
N THR A 5 42.09 -84.80 -26.91
CA THR A 5 40.76 -84.48 -26.31
C THR A 5 40.70 -83.03 -25.95
N GLY A 6 39.88 -82.32 -26.66
CA GLY A 6 39.67 -80.88 -26.43
C GLY A 6 38.71 -80.68 -25.24
N GLN A 7 39.15 -79.88 -24.31
CA GLN A 7 38.36 -79.42 -23.16
C GLN A 7 37.61 -78.14 -23.53
N LYS A 8 36.30 -78.17 -23.53
CA LYS A 8 35.46 -77.00 -23.69
C LYS A 8 35.32 -76.27 -22.35
N ILE A 9 35.90 -75.07 -22.24
CA ILE A 9 35.68 -74.17 -21.12
C ILE A 9 34.39 -73.41 -21.34
N LEU A 10 33.42 -73.60 -20.48
CA LEU A 10 32.14 -72.89 -20.46
C LEU A 10 32.36 -71.61 -19.65
N LEU A 11 32.42 -70.46 -20.30
CA LEU A 11 32.58 -69.15 -19.66
C LEU A 11 31.18 -68.64 -19.34
N THR A 12 30.75 -68.72 -18.08
CA THR A 12 29.50 -68.17 -17.60
C THR A 12 29.75 -66.67 -17.26
N GLY A 13 29.31 -65.80 -18.16
CA GLY A 13 29.37 -64.35 -17.93
C GLY A 13 28.23 -63.91 -16.99
N ILE A 14 28.55 -63.48 -15.82
CA ILE A 14 27.65 -62.80 -14.90
C ILE A 14 27.61 -61.33 -15.30
N ILE A 15 26.48 -60.90 -15.91
CA ILE A 15 26.18 -59.51 -16.21
C ILE A 15 25.69 -58.84 -14.92
N PHE A 16 26.52 -58.06 -14.28
CA PHE A 16 26.14 -57.19 -13.17
C PHE A 16 25.43 -55.95 -13.76
N LEU A 17 24.08 -55.92 -13.70
CA LEU A 17 23.29 -54.77 -14.06
C LEU A 17 23.36 -53.73 -12.93
N LEU A 18 24.28 -52.75 -13.03
CA LEU A 18 24.36 -51.58 -12.16
C LEU A 18 23.20 -50.65 -12.47
N LEU A 19 22.10 -50.72 -11.67
CA LEU A 19 21.05 -49.72 -11.64
C LEU A 19 21.60 -48.41 -11.06
N PHE A 20 22.04 -47.52 -11.93
CA PHE A 20 22.26 -46.11 -11.57
C PHE A 20 20.90 -45.47 -11.27
N ILE A 21 20.52 -45.42 -9.99
CA ILE A 21 19.43 -44.54 -9.53
C ILE A 21 19.99 -43.13 -9.61
N THR A 22 19.81 -42.46 -10.73
CA THR A 22 20.01 -41.03 -10.84
C THR A 22 18.92 -40.34 -10.04
N GLY A 23 19.24 -40.04 -8.78
CA GLY A 23 18.40 -39.16 -7.96
C GLY A 23 18.23 -37.84 -8.73
N ILE A 24 17.03 -37.61 -9.29
CA ILE A 24 16.68 -36.31 -9.86
C ILE A 24 16.74 -35.33 -8.69
N PRO A 25 17.66 -34.34 -8.71
CA PRO A 25 17.66 -33.32 -7.66
C PRO A 25 16.29 -32.65 -7.71
N SER A 26 15.53 -32.77 -6.64
CA SER A 26 14.30 -32.01 -6.45
C SER A 26 14.69 -30.55 -6.55
N ALA A 27 14.43 -29.93 -7.68
CA ALA A 27 14.65 -28.49 -7.85
C ALA A 27 13.72 -27.79 -6.83
N GLN A 28 14.31 -27.43 -5.69
CA GLN A 28 13.63 -26.64 -4.68
C GLN A 28 13.32 -25.32 -5.36
N ALA A 29 12.07 -25.16 -5.78
CA ALA A 29 11.60 -23.95 -6.45
C ALA A 29 11.93 -22.77 -5.51
N GLN A 30 12.81 -21.87 -5.96
CA GLN A 30 13.11 -20.64 -5.24
C GLN A 30 11.77 -19.95 -4.93
N PRO A 31 11.58 -19.42 -3.71
CA PRO A 31 10.36 -18.73 -3.37
C PRO A 31 10.15 -17.61 -4.41
N LYS A 32 9.01 -17.67 -5.10
CA LYS A 32 8.65 -16.69 -6.12
C LYS A 32 8.45 -15.36 -5.42
N THR A 33 9.40 -14.46 -5.52
CA THR A 33 9.31 -13.12 -4.90
C THR A 33 8.52 -12.18 -5.80
N ILE A 34 7.67 -11.37 -5.17
CA ILE A 34 7.03 -10.20 -5.78
C ILE A 34 7.43 -8.93 -5.04
N ILE A 35 7.56 -7.83 -5.75
CA ILE A 35 7.84 -6.51 -5.19
C ILE A 35 6.53 -5.73 -5.14
N LEU A 36 6.04 -5.50 -3.92
CA LEU A 36 4.89 -4.63 -3.65
C LEU A 36 5.40 -3.21 -3.33
N ALA A 37 5.13 -2.24 -4.19
CA ALA A 37 5.33 -0.84 -3.84
C ALA A 37 4.03 -0.26 -3.27
N THR A 38 4.12 0.32 -2.08
CA THR A 38 2.99 0.86 -1.35
C THR A 38 3.34 2.15 -0.61
N THR A 39 2.46 2.62 0.27
CA THR A 39 2.70 3.86 1.02
C THR A 39 3.10 3.59 2.47
N THR A 40 3.85 4.54 3.05
CA THR A 40 4.23 4.49 4.47
C THR A 40 3.00 4.42 5.36
N SER A 41 1.93 5.18 5.06
CA SER A 41 0.69 5.14 5.82
C SER A 41 -0.03 3.78 5.74
N THR A 42 0.04 3.09 4.61
CA THR A 42 -0.49 1.73 4.47
C THR A 42 0.31 0.75 5.34
N GLN A 43 1.64 0.84 5.32
CA GLN A 43 2.51 0.01 6.16
C GLN A 43 2.28 0.31 7.64
N ASP A 44 2.28 1.59 8.03
CA ASP A 44 2.15 2.04 9.44
C ASP A 44 0.79 1.69 10.04
N SER A 45 -0.24 1.46 9.22
CA SER A 45 -1.56 0.99 9.69
C SER A 45 -1.52 -0.42 10.29
N GLY A 46 -0.53 -1.23 9.91
CA GLY A 46 -0.40 -2.64 10.31
C GLY A 46 -1.29 -3.60 9.50
N LEU A 47 -2.05 -3.12 8.51
CA LEU A 47 -2.93 -3.99 7.70
C LEU A 47 -2.12 -5.04 6.92
N LEU A 48 -0.98 -4.65 6.37
CA LEU A 48 -0.13 -5.56 5.60
C LEU A 48 0.48 -6.65 6.49
N ASP A 49 0.75 -6.38 7.76
CA ASP A 49 1.29 -7.38 8.70
C ASP A 49 0.32 -8.54 8.93
N VAL A 50 -0.99 -8.28 8.74
CA VAL A 50 -2.03 -9.31 8.81
C VAL A 50 -2.23 -10.00 7.46
N LEU A 51 -2.25 -9.24 6.36
CA LEU A 51 -2.62 -9.77 5.04
C LEU A 51 -1.49 -10.55 4.35
N LEU A 52 -0.23 -10.08 4.47
CA LEU A 52 0.89 -10.69 3.74
C LEU A 52 1.15 -12.15 4.17
N PRO A 53 1.18 -12.52 5.47
CA PRO A 53 1.38 -13.91 5.84
C PRO A 53 0.30 -14.85 5.29
N ILE A 54 -0.95 -14.38 5.18
CA ILE A 54 -2.05 -15.15 4.61
C ILE A 54 -1.84 -15.36 3.12
N PHE A 55 -1.48 -14.30 2.40
CA PHE A 55 -1.18 -14.36 0.97
C PHE A 55 0.00 -15.30 0.68
N GLU A 56 1.10 -15.14 1.39
CA GLU A 56 2.31 -15.94 1.23
C GLU A 56 2.06 -17.43 1.48
N LYS A 57 1.35 -17.74 2.56
CA LYS A 57 0.96 -19.13 2.88
C LYS A 57 0.08 -19.75 1.79
N LYS A 58 -0.84 -18.98 1.20
CA LYS A 58 -1.77 -19.48 0.19
C LYS A 58 -1.15 -19.68 -1.18
N THR A 59 -0.23 -18.82 -1.55
CA THR A 59 0.24 -18.73 -2.94
C THR A 59 1.67 -19.24 -3.12
N GLY A 60 2.45 -19.32 -2.04
CA GLY A 60 3.87 -19.62 -2.08
C GLY A 60 4.71 -18.47 -2.63
N TYR A 61 4.14 -17.30 -2.88
CA TYR A 61 4.90 -16.09 -3.17
C TYR A 61 5.41 -15.48 -1.87
N PHE A 62 6.62 -14.92 -1.91
CA PHE A 62 7.14 -14.05 -0.87
C PHE A 62 6.98 -12.59 -1.30
N VAL A 63 6.48 -11.73 -0.42
CA VAL A 63 6.21 -10.32 -0.73
C VAL A 63 7.31 -9.42 -0.15
N LYS A 64 8.12 -8.84 -1.02
CA LYS A 64 9.03 -7.75 -0.64
C LYS A 64 8.28 -6.43 -0.72
N THR A 65 7.89 -5.89 0.43
CA THR A 65 7.21 -4.59 0.52
C THR A 65 8.22 -3.44 0.50
N ILE A 66 7.93 -2.42 -0.31
CA ILE A 66 8.65 -1.14 -0.34
C ILE A 66 7.63 -0.04 -0.07
N ALA A 67 7.69 0.50 1.16
CA ALA A 67 6.77 1.53 1.64
C ALA A 67 7.41 2.92 1.48
N VAL A 68 6.83 3.74 0.60
CA VAL A 68 7.30 5.09 0.25
C VAL A 68 6.10 6.04 0.05
N GLY A 69 6.28 7.24 -0.44
CA GLY A 69 5.15 8.08 -0.87
C GLY A 69 4.47 7.54 -2.14
N SER A 70 3.16 7.78 -2.34
CA SER A 70 2.42 7.30 -3.53
C SER A 70 3.13 7.68 -4.84
N GLY A 71 3.67 8.89 -4.95
CA GLY A 71 4.41 9.31 -6.15
C GLY A 71 5.67 8.48 -6.39
N GLN A 72 6.40 8.12 -5.35
CA GLN A 72 7.60 7.29 -5.44
C GLN A 72 7.23 5.83 -5.76
N ALA A 73 6.16 5.29 -5.13
CA ALA A 73 5.66 3.95 -5.45
C ALA A 73 5.27 3.84 -6.92
N MET A 74 4.59 4.85 -7.46
CA MET A 74 4.22 4.90 -8.87
C MET A 74 5.44 5.05 -9.78
N ALA A 75 6.45 5.85 -9.39
CA ALA A 75 7.70 5.97 -10.13
C ALA A 75 8.46 4.64 -10.21
N MET A 76 8.41 3.81 -9.17
CA MET A 76 8.93 2.44 -9.21
C MET A 76 8.19 1.58 -10.26
N GLY A 77 6.86 1.63 -10.28
CA GLY A 77 6.06 0.96 -11.31
C GLY A 77 6.37 1.46 -12.71
N GLN A 78 6.57 2.77 -12.90
CA GLN A 78 6.97 3.38 -14.18
C GLN A 78 8.31 2.86 -14.71
N LYS A 79 9.19 2.41 -13.83
CA LYS A 79 10.52 1.84 -14.17
C LYS A 79 10.52 0.31 -14.19
N GLY A 80 9.38 -0.34 -13.89
CA GLY A 80 9.30 -1.79 -13.73
C GLY A 80 10.09 -2.30 -12.52
N GLU A 81 10.27 -1.49 -11.49
CA GLU A 81 10.97 -1.82 -10.24
C GLU A 81 10.00 -2.35 -9.16
N ALA A 82 8.72 -2.48 -9.51
CA ALA A 82 7.69 -3.14 -8.73
C ALA A 82 6.85 -4.04 -9.64
N ASP A 83 6.22 -5.06 -9.07
CA ASP A 83 5.33 -5.98 -9.76
C ASP A 83 3.86 -5.57 -9.59
N VAL A 84 3.56 -4.98 -8.45
CA VAL A 84 2.22 -4.53 -8.07
C VAL A 84 2.29 -3.31 -7.16
N LEU A 85 1.32 -2.43 -7.30
CA LEU A 85 1.17 -1.22 -6.49
C LEU A 85 -0.07 -1.33 -5.61
N LEU A 86 0.03 -0.83 -4.36
CA LEU A 86 -1.10 -0.59 -3.46
C LEU A 86 -1.03 0.87 -3.02
N VAL A 87 -1.82 1.71 -3.63
CA VAL A 87 -1.71 3.18 -3.54
C VAL A 87 -3.08 3.85 -3.41
N HIS A 88 -3.09 5.15 -3.09
CA HIS A 88 -4.31 5.91 -2.83
C HIS A 88 -4.20 7.37 -3.36
N SER A 89 -3.88 7.50 -4.64
CA SER A 89 -3.85 8.78 -5.35
C SER A 89 -4.60 8.68 -6.69
N PRO A 90 -5.94 8.64 -6.69
CA PRO A 90 -6.76 8.27 -7.85
C PRO A 90 -6.42 9.03 -9.13
N ALA A 91 -6.14 10.35 -9.05
CA ALA A 91 -5.79 11.14 -10.24
C ALA A 91 -4.46 10.69 -10.86
N ALA A 92 -3.44 10.46 -10.04
CA ALA A 92 -2.13 10.00 -10.50
C ALA A 92 -2.20 8.54 -11.01
N GLU A 93 -3.01 7.69 -10.37
CA GLU A 93 -3.24 6.30 -10.77
C GLU A 93 -3.94 6.22 -12.15
N LYS A 94 -4.95 7.06 -12.39
CA LYS A 94 -5.63 7.14 -13.70
C LYS A 94 -4.63 7.55 -14.79
N LYS A 95 -3.74 8.50 -14.53
CA LYS A 95 -2.66 8.88 -15.43
C LYS A 95 -1.70 7.71 -15.70
N PHE A 96 -1.29 6.98 -14.65
CA PHE A 96 -0.42 5.80 -14.76
C PHE A 96 -1.02 4.72 -15.68
N ILE A 97 -2.34 4.48 -15.60
CA ILE A 97 -3.07 3.57 -16.50
C ILE A 97 -3.09 4.12 -17.93
N THR A 98 -3.44 5.41 -18.12
CA THR A 98 -3.54 6.04 -19.44
C THR A 98 -2.19 6.02 -20.18
N GLU A 99 -1.09 6.14 -19.46
CA GLU A 99 0.28 6.05 -19.98
C GLU A 99 0.77 4.60 -20.15
N ASN A 100 -0.10 3.61 -19.96
CA ASN A 100 0.16 2.16 -20.09
C ASN A 100 1.28 1.63 -19.17
N TYR A 101 1.58 2.28 -18.04
CA TYR A 101 2.52 1.75 -17.06
C TYR A 101 1.89 0.69 -16.16
N GLY A 102 0.58 0.75 -15.94
CA GLY A 102 -0.20 -0.21 -15.16
C GLY A 102 -1.39 -0.76 -15.93
N ILE A 103 -1.89 -1.89 -15.44
CA ILE A 103 -3.11 -2.54 -15.91
C ILE A 103 -3.98 -2.94 -14.73
N ASN A 104 -5.24 -3.26 -14.97
CA ASN A 104 -6.14 -3.85 -13.97
C ASN A 104 -6.20 -3.05 -12.65
N ARG A 105 -6.32 -1.72 -12.72
CA ARG A 105 -6.56 -0.89 -11.54
C ARG A 105 -7.89 -1.30 -10.90
N ARG A 106 -7.85 -1.81 -9.65
CA ARG A 106 -9.02 -2.32 -8.95
C ARG A 106 -9.18 -1.63 -7.60
N LEU A 107 -10.41 -1.19 -7.33
CA LEU A 107 -10.80 -0.63 -6.04
C LEU A 107 -10.76 -1.73 -4.96
N ILE A 108 -10.15 -1.42 -3.81
CA ILE A 108 -10.01 -2.37 -2.71
C ILE A 108 -10.79 -1.92 -1.49
N MET A 109 -10.53 -0.71 -1.04
CA MET A 109 -11.02 -0.18 0.22
C MET A 109 -10.93 1.33 0.24
N HIS A 110 -11.58 1.94 1.21
CA HIS A 110 -11.29 3.32 1.60
C HIS A 110 -11.10 3.42 3.11
N ASN A 111 -10.41 4.47 3.52
CA ASN A 111 -10.57 5.11 4.81
C ASN A 111 -10.83 6.60 4.55
N ASP A 112 -10.81 7.41 5.58
CA ASP A 112 -10.94 8.85 5.41
C ASP A 112 -9.69 9.57 5.91
N TYR A 113 -9.50 10.74 5.35
CA TYR A 113 -8.66 11.75 5.95
C TYR A 113 -9.43 12.50 7.02
N ILE A 114 -8.71 13.00 7.99
CA ILE A 114 -9.20 13.84 9.07
C ILE A 114 -8.31 15.05 9.22
N ILE A 115 -8.86 16.16 9.69
CA ILE A 115 -8.04 17.28 10.14
C ILE A 115 -7.93 17.16 11.64
N VAL A 116 -6.71 17.05 12.11
CA VAL A 116 -6.39 17.04 13.54
C VAL A 116 -5.67 18.32 13.92
N GLY A 117 -5.79 18.70 15.18
CA GLY A 117 -5.19 19.90 15.71
C GLY A 117 -5.25 19.97 17.24
N PRO A 118 -4.72 21.03 17.84
CA PRO A 118 -4.74 21.20 19.30
C PRO A 118 -6.16 21.27 19.82
N ALA A 119 -6.40 20.70 21.02
CA ALA A 119 -7.73 20.65 21.66
C ALA A 119 -8.38 22.04 21.83
N GLY A 120 -7.56 23.10 21.97
CA GLY A 120 -8.04 24.48 22.08
C GLY A 120 -8.58 25.08 20.79
N ASP A 121 -8.36 24.43 19.65
CA ASP A 121 -8.87 24.80 18.31
C ASP A 121 -8.87 26.31 18.02
N PRO A 122 -7.70 26.99 18.01
CA PRO A 122 -7.63 28.44 17.82
C PRO A 122 -8.25 28.93 16.51
N ALA A 123 -8.29 28.12 15.44
CA ALA A 123 -8.97 28.46 14.19
C ALA A 123 -10.49 28.21 14.22
N LYS A 124 -11.01 27.61 15.30
CA LYS A 124 -12.44 27.30 15.46
C LYS A 124 -13.00 26.50 14.28
N ILE A 125 -12.31 25.40 13.92
CA ILE A 125 -12.68 24.56 12.78
C ILE A 125 -13.45 23.29 13.17
N LYS A 126 -13.62 23.04 14.46
CA LYS A 126 -14.29 21.82 14.94
C LYS A 126 -15.68 21.67 14.30
N ARG A 127 -15.89 20.52 13.59
CA ARG A 127 -17.12 20.17 12.85
C ARG A 127 -17.48 21.14 11.71
N VAL A 128 -16.57 21.98 11.25
CA VAL A 128 -16.81 22.87 10.10
C VAL A 128 -16.85 22.05 8.81
N LYS A 129 -17.89 22.28 8.02
CA LYS A 129 -18.08 21.73 6.67
C LYS A 129 -18.51 22.85 5.72
N PRO A 130 -18.12 22.79 4.44
CA PRO A 130 -17.18 21.84 3.85
C PRO A 130 -15.74 22.05 4.36
N THR A 131 -14.89 21.04 4.20
CA THR A 131 -13.49 21.04 4.65
C THR A 131 -12.69 22.23 4.10
N SER A 132 -13.00 22.70 2.89
CA SER A 132 -12.37 23.90 2.31
C SER A 132 -12.61 25.17 3.16
N VAL A 133 -13.73 25.26 3.87
CA VAL A 133 -13.98 26.38 4.80
C VAL A 133 -13.11 26.27 6.05
N ALA A 134 -12.86 25.05 6.55
CA ALA A 134 -11.92 24.86 7.66
C ALA A 134 -10.51 25.31 7.26
N PHE A 135 -10.06 24.98 6.05
CA PHE A 135 -8.78 25.43 5.52
C PHE A 135 -8.71 26.95 5.36
N LYS A 136 -9.79 27.59 4.89
CA LYS A 136 -9.87 29.07 4.85
C LYS A 136 -9.71 29.71 6.23
N LYS A 137 -10.33 29.12 7.27
CA LYS A 137 -10.19 29.61 8.65
C LYS A 137 -8.77 29.46 9.15
N ILE A 138 -8.10 28.31 8.95
CA ILE A 138 -6.70 28.11 9.30
C ILE A 138 -5.82 29.19 8.68
N ALA A 139 -6.01 29.48 7.41
CA ALA A 139 -5.24 30.49 6.69
C ALA A 139 -5.55 31.91 7.17
N SER A 140 -6.83 32.27 7.38
CA SER A 140 -7.23 33.61 7.83
C SER A 140 -6.72 33.94 9.24
N GLU A 141 -6.73 32.95 10.14
CA GLU A 141 -6.20 33.08 11.48
C GLU A 141 -4.67 32.91 11.56
N LYS A 142 -4.03 32.56 10.41
CA LYS A 142 -2.59 32.31 10.30
C LYS A 142 -2.06 31.37 11.37
N VAL A 143 -2.86 30.39 11.77
CA VAL A 143 -2.47 29.37 12.73
C VAL A 143 -1.64 28.30 12.05
N LEU A 144 -0.72 27.71 12.79
CA LEU A 144 0.26 26.78 12.25
C LEU A 144 -0.40 25.55 11.62
N PHE A 145 -0.10 25.30 10.36
CA PHE A 145 -0.45 24.08 9.63
C PHE A 145 0.83 23.32 9.27
N ILE A 146 0.87 22.04 9.60
CA ILE A 146 1.98 21.14 9.32
C ILE A 146 1.60 20.24 8.16
N SER A 147 2.25 20.44 7.03
CA SER A 147 2.10 19.62 5.83
C SER A 147 3.12 18.50 5.80
N ARG A 148 2.78 17.40 5.17
CA ARG A 148 3.78 16.37 4.83
C ARG A 148 4.84 16.89 3.86
N GLY A 149 4.45 17.62 2.83
CA GLY A 149 5.38 18.21 1.85
C GLY A 149 6.21 17.20 1.03
N ASP A 150 5.82 15.90 0.99
CA ASP A 150 6.62 14.77 0.49
C ASP A 150 6.07 14.15 -0.82
N ASN A 151 5.12 14.83 -1.48
CA ASN A 151 4.40 14.33 -2.66
C ASN A 151 3.65 12.99 -2.46
N SER A 152 3.33 12.64 -1.23
CA SER A 152 2.48 11.48 -0.89
C SER A 152 1.03 11.70 -1.29
N GLY A 153 0.22 10.62 -1.16
CA GLY A 153 -1.24 10.73 -1.34
C GLY A 153 -1.89 11.71 -0.37
N THR A 154 -1.44 11.76 0.88
CA THR A 154 -1.91 12.75 1.87
C THR A 154 -1.55 14.17 1.45
N HIS A 155 -0.31 14.41 1.02
CA HIS A 155 0.10 15.73 0.52
C HIS A 155 -0.67 16.14 -0.75
N SER A 156 -0.91 15.19 -1.66
CA SER A 156 -1.73 15.44 -2.85
C SER A 156 -3.17 15.81 -2.48
N LYS A 157 -3.77 15.13 -1.51
CA LYS A 157 -5.12 15.43 -0.97
C LYS A 157 -5.16 16.79 -0.29
N GLU A 158 -4.16 17.11 0.51
CA GLU A 158 -4.01 18.41 1.17
C GLU A 158 -4.02 19.55 0.14
N ARG A 159 -3.20 19.44 -0.92
CA ARG A 159 -3.14 20.43 -2.02
C ARG A 159 -4.47 20.55 -2.75
N GLU A 160 -5.20 19.45 -2.94
CA GLU A 160 -6.57 19.48 -3.50
C GLU A 160 -7.50 20.32 -2.62
N ILE A 161 -7.44 20.16 -1.30
CA ILE A 161 -8.29 20.90 -0.36
C ILE A 161 -7.89 22.39 -0.32
N TRP A 162 -6.59 22.72 -0.31
CA TRP A 162 -6.10 24.11 -0.42
C TRP A 162 -6.59 24.76 -1.71
N LYS A 163 -6.51 24.05 -2.83
CA LYS A 163 -7.05 24.53 -4.11
C LYS A 163 -8.56 24.77 -4.06
N ALA A 164 -9.31 23.85 -3.45
CA ALA A 164 -10.77 24.03 -3.24
C ALA A 164 -11.09 25.19 -2.31
N ALA A 165 -10.19 25.53 -1.39
CA ALA A 165 -10.27 26.72 -0.56
C ALA A 165 -9.91 28.02 -1.31
N GLY A 166 -9.35 27.94 -2.51
CA GLY A 166 -8.85 29.08 -3.27
C GLY A 166 -7.59 29.73 -2.69
N ILE A 167 -6.77 28.93 -1.96
CA ILE A 167 -5.59 29.42 -1.24
C ILE A 167 -4.36 28.66 -1.73
N ASN A 168 -3.27 29.37 -1.94
CA ASN A 168 -1.94 28.79 -2.05
C ASN A 168 -1.16 29.08 -0.76
N PRO A 169 -0.88 28.08 0.09
CA PRO A 169 -0.19 28.29 1.36
C PRO A 169 1.34 28.34 1.23
N GLU A 170 1.89 28.01 0.05
CA GLU A 170 3.34 27.95 -0.17
C GLU A 170 4.03 29.28 0.12
N GLY A 171 5.10 29.23 0.94
CA GLY A 171 5.85 30.41 1.35
C GLY A 171 5.30 31.15 2.58
N GLU A 172 4.12 30.77 3.06
CA GLU A 172 3.54 31.37 4.26
C GLU A 172 4.21 30.84 5.54
N LYS A 173 4.48 31.72 6.52
CA LYS A 173 5.16 31.35 7.76
C LYS A 173 4.36 30.37 8.62
N TRP A 174 3.03 30.38 8.48
CA TRP A 174 2.13 29.48 9.20
C TRP A 174 1.98 28.12 8.52
N TYR A 175 2.53 27.92 7.33
CA TYR A 175 2.53 26.67 6.60
C TYR A 175 3.94 26.06 6.59
N GLN A 176 4.12 24.91 7.25
CA GLN A 176 5.41 24.27 7.38
C GLN A 176 5.37 22.85 6.81
N GLN A 177 6.28 22.55 5.91
CA GLN A 177 6.44 21.23 5.32
C GLN A 177 7.50 20.43 6.08
N THR A 178 7.19 19.17 6.40
CA THR A 178 8.12 18.29 7.12
C THR A 178 9.02 17.48 6.19
N GLY A 179 8.54 17.11 5.01
CA GLY A 179 9.20 16.14 4.13
C GLY A 179 9.16 14.70 4.67
N LEU A 180 8.35 14.43 5.71
CA LEU A 180 8.36 13.17 6.47
C LEU A 180 7.11 12.32 6.22
N GLY A 181 7.13 11.05 6.68
CA GLY A 181 5.97 10.16 6.70
C GLY A 181 4.86 10.63 7.63
N MET A 182 3.64 10.05 7.50
CA MET A 182 2.46 10.53 8.24
C MET A 182 2.63 10.48 9.76
N GLY A 183 3.15 9.37 10.29
CA GLY A 183 3.35 9.23 11.73
C GLY A 183 4.31 10.28 12.31
N GLN A 184 5.41 10.56 11.61
CA GLN A 184 6.38 11.58 12.02
C GLN A 184 5.77 12.99 11.90
N THR A 185 5.00 13.26 10.83
CA THR A 185 4.30 14.54 10.65
C THR A 185 3.29 14.78 11.76
N LEU A 186 2.54 13.77 12.21
CA LEU A 186 1.65 13.84 13.34
C LEU A 186 2.38 14.20 14.64
N ASN A 187 3.56 13.62 14.90
CA ASN A 187 4.37 13.96 16.06
C ASN A 187 4.83 15.42 16.02
N VAL A 188 5.29 15.90 14.86
CA VAL A 188 5.67 17.32 14.68
C VAL A 188 4.47 18.25 14.90
N ALA A 189 3.29 17.89 14.38
CA ALA A 189 2.07 18.67 14.59
C ALA A 189 1.66 18.72 16.06
N ALA A 190 1.77 17.60 16.78
CA ALA A 190 1.48 17.52 18.23
C ALA A 190 2.44 18.39 19.03
N GLU A 191 3.74 18.29 18.78
CA GLU A 191 4.78 19.07 19.48
C GLU A 191 4.59 20.57 19.25
N LYS A 192 4.35 20.99 18.01
CA LYS A 192 4.18 22.39 17.63
C LYS A 192 2.77 22.93 17.86
N LYS A 193 1.83 22.10 18.33
CA LYS A 193 0.40 22.45 18.49
C LYS A 193 -0.20 22.98 17.16
N GLY A 194 0.19 22.39 16.04
CA GLY A 194 -0.27 22.74 14.71
C GLY A 194 -1.43 21.87 14.24
N TYR A 195 -2.10 22.32 13.21
CA TYR A 195 -3.08 21.55 12.46
C TYR A 195 -2.38 20.68 11.41
N THR A 196 -2.94 19.53 11.08
CA THR A 196 -2.46 18.70 9.97
C THR A 196 -3.60 17.86 9.38
N LEU A 197 -3.47 17.52 8.11
CA LEU A 197 -4.28 16.49 7.45
C LEU A 197 -3.62 15.13 7.68
N ALA A 198 -4.39 14.17 8.18
CA ALA A 198 -3.89 12.81 8.41
C ALA A 198 -4.88 11.78 7.89
N ASP A 199 -4.41 10.61 7.48
CA ASP A 199 -5.29 9.46 7.36
C ASP A 199 -5.70 8.98 8.77
N ARG A 200 -6.96 8.58 8.93
CA ARG A 200 -7.53 8.15 10.21
C ARG A 200 -6.77 6.96 10.79
N GLY A 201 -6.31 6.02 9.95
CA GLY A 201 -5.63 4.81 10.39
C GLY A 201 -4.34 5.14 11.16
N THR A 202 -3.46 5.95 10.57
CA THR A 202 -2.20 6.36 11.21
C THR A 202 -2.46 7.18 12.46
N TYR A 203 -3.44 8.11 12.43
CA TYR A 203 -3.79 8.87 13.64
C TYR A 203 -4.25 7.96 14.78
N LEU A 204 -5.17 7.03 14.53
CA LEU A 204 -5.69 6.12 15.56
C LEU A 204 -4.59 5.21 16.13
N ALA A 205 -3.66 4.75 15.28
CA ALA A 205 -2.52 3.95 15.72
C ALA A 205 -1.63 4.70 16.73
N LEU A 206 -1.50 6.03 16.58
CA LEU A 206 -0.62 6.87 17.38
C LEU A 206 -1.35 7.70 18.44
N LYS A 207 -2.70 7.76 18.40
CA LYS A 207 -3.55 8.67 19.20
C LYS A 207 -3.18 8.75 20.69
N LYS A 208 -2.81 7.62 21.29
CA LYS A 208 -2.48 7.58 22.73
C LYS A 208 -1.29 8.47 23.11
N ASN A 209 -0.41 8.75 22.14
CA ASN A 209 0.81 9.52 22.33
C ASN A 209 0.72 10.94 21.72
N LEU A 210 -0.44 11.28 21.12
CA LEU A 210 -0.65 12.56 20.44
C LEU A 210 -1.61 13.44 21.25
N ASN A 211 -1.22 14.67 21.51
CA ASN A 211 -2.09 15.69 22.10
C ASN A 211 -2.82 16.48 21.00
N LEU A 212 -3.50 15.74 20.10
CA LEU A 212 -4.28 16.27 18.99
C LEU A 212 -5.69 15.67 18.99
N ASP A 213 -6.69 16.51 18.77
CA ASP A 213 -8.09 16.10 18.59
C ASP A 213 -8.46 16.02 17.10
N ILE A 214 -9.43 15.16 16.77
CA ILE A 214 -10.10 15.19 15.46
C ILE A 214 -11.02 16.41 15.45
N LEU A 215 -10.79 17.33 14.52
CA LEU A 215 -11.54 18.58 14.43
C LEU A 215 -12.50 18.59 13.21
N VAL A 216 -12.07 18.03 12.08
CA VAL A 216 -12.91 17.90 10.87
C VAL A 216 -12.84 16.49 10.32
N GLU A 217 -14.01 15.92 10.02
CA GLU A 217 -14.18 14.57 9.47
C GLU A 217 -15.51 14.44 8.70
N GLY A 218 -15.66 13.34 7.94
CA GLY A 218 -16.93 12.96 7.30
C GLY A 218 -17.36 13.92 6.18
N ASP A 219 -16.44 14.47 5.42
CA ASP A 219 -16.66 15.21 4.18
C ASP A 219 -16.24 14.35 2.99
N ALA A 220 -16.96 14.40 1.88
CA ALA A 220 -16.67 13.59 0.70
C ALA A 220 -15.26 13.84 0.14
N ILE A 221 -14.74 15.06 0.23
CA ILE A 221 -13.38 15.39 -0.20
C ILE A 221 -12.31 14.67 0.64
N LEU A 222 -12.66 14.23 1.85
CA LEU A 222 -11.76 13.55 2.77
C LEU A 222 -11.67 12.04 2.54
N LEU A 223 -12.39 11.48 1.57
CA LEU A 223 -12.27 10.06 1.26
C LEU A 223 -10.87 9.74 0.75
N ASN A 224 -10.29 8.71 1.32
CA ASN A 224 -8.99 8.17 0.97
C ASN A 224 -9.17 6.78 0.36
N ILE A 225 -9.11 6.70 -0.97
CA ILE A 225 -9.52 5.54 -1.75
C ILE A 225 -8.30 4.77 -2.22
N TYR A 226 -8.24 3.48 -1.91
CA TYR A 226 -7.11 2.60 -2.18
C TYR A 226 -7.37 1.69 -3.37
N HIS A 227 -6.37 1.61 -4.25
CA HIS A 227 -6.39 0.69 -5.39
C HIS A 227 -5.18 -0.21 -5.40
N VAL A 228 -5.38 -1.42 -5.90
CA VAL A 228 -4.30 -2.29 -6.37
C VAL A 228 -4.17 -2.14 -7.88
N ILE A 229 -2.92 -2.03 -8.36
CA ILE A 229 -2.59 -1.85 -9.77
C ILE A 229 -1.48 -2.82 -10.13
N GLU A 230 -1.70 -3.65 -11.13
CA GLU A 230 -0.66 -4.51 -11.69
C GLU A 230 0.26 -3.68 -12.58
N VAL A 231 1.58 -3.80 -12.42
CA VAL A 231 2.53 -3.15 -13.33
C VAL A 231 2.49 -3.86 -14.68
N ASN A 232 2.50 -3.09 -15.76
CA ASN A 232 2.26 -3.62 -17.11
C ASN A 232 3.46 -4.46 -17.62
N PRO A 233 3.34 -5.78 -17.74
CA PRO A 233 4.41 -6.65 -18.19
C PRO A 233 4.78 -6.43 -19.67
N ALA A 234 3.90 -5.85 -20.47
CA ALA A 234 4.20 -5.53 -21.88
C ALA A 234 5.26 -4.42 -22.01
N LYS A 235 5.39 -3.56 -20.98
CA LYS A 235 6.48 -2.57 -20.93
C LYS A 235 7.76 -3.11 -20.31
N TRP A 236 7.64 -4.06 -19.36
CA TRP A 236 8.77 -4.47 -18.52
C TRP A 236 8.81 -5.99 -18.38
N ALA A 237 9.61 -6.66 -19.20
CA ALA A 237 9.76 -8.12 -19.18
C ALA A 237 10.23 -8.69 -17.82
N LYS A 238 10.86 -7.87 -16.97
CA LYS A 238 11.33 -8.28 -15.64
C LYS A 238 10.23 -8.34 -14.57
N VAL A 239 9.04 -7.79 -14.85
CA VAL A 239 7.91 -7.76 -13.91
C VAL A 239 7.34 -9.16 -13.73
N ASN A 240 7.17 -9.58 -12.49
CA ASN A 240 6.47 -10.83 -12.15
C ASN A 240 4.96 -10.66 -12.29
N ALA A 241 4.47 -10.69 -13.54
CA ALA A 241 3.05 -10.48 -13.85
C ALA A 241 2.13 -11.49 -13.15
N ALA A 242 2.53 -12.77 -13.07
CA ALA A 242 1.72 -13.79 -12.40
C ALA A 242 1.60 -13.52 -10.89
N GLY A 243 2.68 -13.12 -10.26
CA GLY A 243 2.70 -12.74 -8.83
C GLY A 243 1.92 -11.47 -8.57
N GLY A 244 2.09 -10.42 -9.40
CA GLY A 244 1.34 -9.18 -9.30
C GLY A 244 -0.17 -9.40 -9.43
N LYS A 245 -0.58 -10.20 -10.41
CA LYS A 245 -1.98 -10.61 -10.58
C LYS A 245 -2.51 -11.39 -9.38
N ALA A 246 -1.74 -12.37 -8.87
CA ALA A 246 -2.14 -13.17 -7.72
C ALA A 246 -2.37 -12.29 -6.48
N PHE A 247 -1.49 -11.31 -6.24
CA PHE A 247 -1.65 -10.35 -5.14
C PHE A 247 -2.89 -9.46 -5.35
N ALA A 248 -3.09 -8.95 -6.54
CA ALA A 248 -4.24 -8.12 -6.84
C ALA A 248 -5.57 -8.89 -6.73
N ASP A 249 -5.63 -10.17 -7.13
CA ASP A 249 -6.79 -11.05 -6.93
C ASP A 249 -7.04 -11.34 -5.45
N PHE A 250 -5.98 -11.55 -4.68
CA PHE A 250 -6.08 -11.75 -3.24
C PHE A 250 -6.69 -10.51 -2.55
N MET A 251 -6.23 -9.31 -2.88
CA MET A 251 -6.73 -8.07 -2.26
C MET A 251 -8.22 -7.83 -2.46
N VAL A 252 -8.80 -8.27 -3.59
CA VAL A 252 -10.24 -8.14 -3.86
C VAL A 252 -11.05 -9.38 -3.50
N SER A 253 -10.42 -10.42 -2.96
CA SER A 253 -11.10 -11.66 -2.56
C SER A 253 -12.07 -11.44 -1.39
N LYS A 254 -13.14 -12.23 -1.32
CA LYS A 254 -14.11 -12.18 -0.21
C LYS A 254 -13.46 -12.32 1.16
N GLU A 255 -12.43 -13.15 1.27
CA GLU A 255 -11.70 -13.36 2.51
C GLU A 255 -10.94 -12.10 2.94
N THR A 256 -10.12 -11.53 2.05
CA THR A 256 -9.38 -10.29 2.33
C THR A 256 -10.33 -9.13 2.65
N GLN A 257 -11.42 -9.00 1.91
CA GLN A 257 -12.45 -7.98 2.17
C GLN A 257 -13.13 -8.18 3.53
N GLY A 258 -13.30 -9.42 3.97
CA GLY A 258 -13.78 -9.74 5.32
C GLY A 258 -12.80 -9.31 6.41
N ILE A 259 -11.50 -9.53 6.21
CA ILE A 259 -10.44 -9.08 7.13
C ILE A 259 -10.41 -7.55 7.20
N ILE A 260 -10.42 -6.87 6.05
CA ILE A 260 -10.44 -5.40 5.97
C ILE A 260 -11.62 -4.82 6.77
N LYS A 261 -12.82 -5.43 6.65
CA LYS A 261 -14.04 -4.99 7.32
C LYS A 261 -13.93 -4.93 8.84
N THR A 262 -13.14 -5.81 9.43
CA THR A 262 -13.01 -5.92 10.90
C THR A 262 -11.68 -5.41 11.41
N PHE A 263 -10.73 -5.10 10.51
CA PHE A 263 -9.39 -4.69 10.91
C PHE A 263 -9.42 -3.41 11.75
N GLY A 264 -8.84 -3.48 12.93
CA GLY A 264 -8.73 -2.38 13.88
C GLY A 264 -9.84 -2.31 14.93
N ILE A 265 -10.95 -3.05 14.80
CA ILE A 265 -12.08 -3.00 15.75
C ILE A 265 -11.61 -3.32 17.17
N ASP A 266 -10.85 -4.40 17.35
CA ASP A 266 -10.39 -4.84 18.68
C ASP A 266 -9.47 -3.80 19.36
N LYS A 267 -8.70 -3.08 18.55
CA LYS A 267 -7.70 -2.11 19.06
C LYS A 267 -8.27 -0.70 19.23
N PHE A 268 -9.18 -0.28 18.36
CA PHE A 268 -9.64 1.10 18.26
C PHE A 268 -11.15 1.28 18.44
N GLY A 269 -11.91 0.18 18.60
CA GLY A 269 -13.38 0.20 18.74
C GLY A 269 -14.12 0.46 17.43
N SER A 270 -13.40 0.62 16.32
CA SER A 270 -13.95 0.83 14.98
C SER A 270 -12.99 0.30 13.91
N PRO A 271 -13.50 -0.07 12.72
CA PRO A 271 -12.63 -0.48 11.63
C PRO A 271 -11.78 0.69 11.15
N LEU A 272 -10.53 0.40 10.75
CA LEU A 272 -9.64 1.41 10.14
C LEU A 272 -9.87 1.58 8.65
N PHE A 273 -10.46 0.59 7.99
CA PHE A 273 -10.74 0.58 6.56
C PHE A 273 -12.13 0.01 6.30
N PHE A 274 -12.71 0.42 5.18
CA PHE A 274 -14.01 -0.05 4.70
C PHE A 274 -13.82 -0.81 3.38
N PRO A 275 -14.30 -2.05 3.24
CA PRO A 275 -14.13 -2.85 2.04
C PRO A 275 -14.97 -2.33 0.88
N ASP A 276 -14.37 -2.24 -0.32
CA ASP A 276 -15.00 -1.67 -1.50
C ASP A 276 -14.80 -2.49 -2.78
N ALA A 277 -14.21 -3.68 -2.71
CA ALA A 277 -14.05 -4.49 -3.91
C ALA A 277 -15.40 -4.79 -4.57
N GLY A 278 -15.46 -4.53 -5.88
CA GLY A 278 -16.70 -4.68 -6.67
C GLY A 278 -17.65 -3.48 -6.66
N LYS A 279 -17.37 -2.44 -5.86
CA LYS A 279 -18.09 -1.15 -5.93
C LYS A 279 -17.50 -0.26 -7.03
N LYS A 280 -18.25 0.78 -7.40
CA LYS A 280 -17.75 1.85 -8.26
C LYS A 280 -17.21 2.99 -7.41
N GLU A 281 -16.09 3.60 -7.85
CA GLU A 281 -15.44 4.71 -7.13
C GLU A 281 -16.41 5.90 -6.93
N GLU A 282 -17.28 6.15 -7.93
CA GLU A 282 -18.26 7.26 -7.91
C GLU A 282 -19.44 7.03 -6.93
N GLU A 283 -19.57 5.84 -6.38
CA GLU A 283 -20.62 5.48 -5.41
C GLU A 283 -20.15 5.67 -3.96
N LEU A 284 -18.83 5.90 -3.76
CA LEU A 284 -18.27 6.09 -2.43
C LEU A 284 -18.63 7.49 -1.88
N GLY A 285 -19.03 7.56 -0.63
CA GLY A 285 -19.31 8.83 0.06
C GLY A 285 -20.68 9.47 -0.26
N LYS A 286 -21.58 8.69 -0.86
CA LYS A 286 -22.98 9.07 -1.07
C LYS A 286 -23.86 8.60 0.06
#